data_b6f2ab92d160af5a99331da141639b9b
#
_entry.id   b6f2ab92d160af5a99331da141639b9b
#
_cell.length_a   1.000
_cell.length_b   1.000
_cell.length_c   1.000
_cell.angle_alpha   90.00
_cell.angle_beta   90.00
_cell.angle_gamma   90.00
#
_symmetry.space_group_name_H-M   'P 1'
#
loop_
_entity.id
_entity.type
_entity.pdbx_description
1 polymer ?
#
loop_
_entity_poly.entity_id
_entity_poly.type
_entity_poly.pdbx_seq_one_letter_code
_entity_poly.pdbx_strand_id
1 'polypeptide(L)'
;MIRTRTATVRGEAPWGTDGTKVFTLEDGWVWVFAAVEHWNAECVGWHVTKHGDRYAALEPISQGVLNQYESVAADVARGLRLRMDHGSQYLTDHFLNQVRFWGIKTNFAFVEQPQTNGVAERFNRTLKEQAIYGRIFRSTEDVRRAVGKFVEDYNAHWRVEKNGFLSPRQARQAWFEALSQQAA
;
A
#
# COMPACT_ATOMS: atom_id res chain seq x y z
N MET A 1 -9.98 26.92 0.08
CA MET A 1 -8.58 26.66 -0.31
C MET A 1 -8.02 25.66 0.72
N ILE A 2 -8.35 24.40 0.58
CA ILE A 2 -7.93 23.33 1.51
C ILE A 2 -6.51 22.97 1.09
N ARG A 3 -5.54 23.38 1.88
CA ARG A 3 -4.14 23.03 1.65
C ARG A 3 -3.99 21.50 1.74
N THR A 4 -3.47 20.91 0.69
CA THR A 4 -2.90 19.57 0.60
C THR A 4 -1.88 19.36 1.73
N ARG A 5 -2.36 18.96 2.92
CA ARG A 5 -1.52 18.81 4.13
C ARG A 5 -1.16 17.36 4.42
N THR A 6 -1.42 16.45 3.51
CA THR A 6 -1.36 15.02 3.83
C THR A 6 0.04 14.43 3.87
N ALA A 7 0.95 14.98 3.11
CA ALA A 7 2.27 14.38 2.90
C ALA A 7 3.36 14.82 3.86
N THR A 8 3.20 15.96 4.52
CA THR A 8 4.34 16.60 5.22
C THR A 8 4.40 16.29 6.70
N VAL A 9 3.52 15.49 7.22
CA VAL A 9 3.30 15.50 8.66
C VAL A 9 4.00 14.39 9.41
N ARG A 10 4.36 13.32 8.77
CA ARG A 10 5.35 12.35 9.22
C ARG A 10 6.23 11.93 8.04
N GLY A 11 6.80 12.88 7.36
CA GLY A 11 7.66 12.73 6.17
C GLY A 11 8.81 11.72 6.27
N GLU A 12 8.81 10.89 7.28
CA GLU A 12 9.78 9.83 7.52
C GLU A 12 9.18 8.42 7.48
N ALA A 13 7.85 8.26 7.60
CA ALA A 13 7.28 6.93 7.53
C ALA A 13 7.18 6.47 6.07
N PRO A 14 7.87 5.38 5.71
CA PRO A 14 7.84 4.88 4.34
C PRO A 14 6.52 4.16 4.05
N TRP A 15 6.18 4.04 2.77
CA TRP A 15 5.29 3.00 2.30
C TRP A 15 6.08 1.72 2.05
N GLY A 16 5.46 0.57 2.27
CA GLY A 16 5.95 -0.72 1.83
C GLY A 16 5.06 -1.25 0.72
N THR A 17 5.64 -1.81 -0.33
CA THR A 17 4.90 -2.53 -1.37
C THR A 17 5.37 -3.96 -1.46
N ASP A 18 4.42 -4.86 -1.73
CA ASP A 18 4.69 -6.27 -1.89
C ASP A 18 3.62 -6.91 -2.78
N GLY A 19 3.98 -8.01 -3.44
CA GLY A 19 3.12 -8.76 -4.34
C GLY A 19 2.94 -10.21 -3.90
N THR A 20 1.72 -10.71 -3.97
CA THR A 20 1.42 -12.12 -3.70
C THR A 20 0.57 -12.73 -4.81
N LYS A 21 0.50 -14.06 -4.85
CA LYS A 21 -0.29 -14.79 -5.86
C LYS A 21 -1.47 -15.50 -5.22
N VAL A 22 -2.56 -15.57 -5.99
CA VAL A 22 -3.79 -16.30 -5.67
C VAL A 22 -4.15 -17.16 -6.88
N PHE A 23 -4.54 -18.41 -6.65
CA PHE A 23 -4.97 -19.29 -7.72
C PHE A 23 -6.48 -19.14 -7.98
N THR A 24 -6.86 -19.11 -9.25
CA THR A 24 -8.24 -19.10 -9.72
C THR A 24 -8.49 -20.22 -10.73
N LEU A 25 -9.73 -20.70 -10.83
CA LEU A 25 -10.06 -21.84 -11.67
C LEU A 25 -10.00 -21.49 -13.18
N GLU A 26 -10.44 -20.29 -13.54
CA GLU A 26 -10.57 -19.87 -14.94
C GLU A 26 -9.32 -19.15 -15.46
N ASP A 27 -8.66 -18.35 -14.61
CA ASP A 27 -7.56 -17.48 -15.00
C ASP A 27 -6.16 -17.99 -14.53
N GLY A 28 -6.12 -19.08 -13.76
CA GLY A 28 -4.90 -19.60 -13.17
C GLY A 28 -4.36 -18.69 -12.07
N TRP A 29 -3.03 -18.54 -11.99
CA TRP A 29 -2.40 -17.68 -11.00
C TRP A 29 -2.57 -16.20 -11.34
N VAL A 30 -3.13 -15.45 -10.41
CA VAL A 30 -3.25 -13.99 -10.48
C VAL A 30 -2.43 -13.33 -9.38
N TRP A 31 -2.01 -12.11 -9.64
CA TRP A 31 -1.23 -11.31 -8.70
C TRP A 31 -2.13 -10.36 -7.93
N VAL A 32 -1.79 -10.18 -6.66
CA VAL A 32 -2.32 -9.13 -5.78
C VAL A 32 -1.14 -8.30 -5.32
N PHE A 33 -1.12 -7.04 -5.69
CA PHE A 33 -0.16 -6.05 -5.21
C PHE A 33 -0.82 -5.12 -4.21
N ALA A 34 -0.10 -4.74 -3.16
CA ALA A 34 -0.57 -3.77 -2.17
C ALA A 34 0.54 -2.79 -1.80
N ALA A 35 0.15 -1.56 -1.51
CA ALA A 35 1.00 -0.55 -0.89
C ALA A 35 0.43 -0.19 0.49
N VAL A 36 1.27 -0.23 1.50
CA VAL A 36 0.88 -0.06 2.91
C VAL A 36 1.74 1.00 3.57
N GLU A 37 1.11 1.94 4.24
CA GLU A 37 1.80 2.96 5.00
C GLU A 37 2.36 2.38 6.31
N HIS A 38 3.66 2.59 6.54
CA HIS A 38 4.31 2.04 7.73
C HIS A 38 3.92 2.73 9.03
N TRP A 39 3.43 3.97 8.98
CA TRP A 39 3.03 4.69 10.18
C TRP A 39 1.80 4.05 10.85
N ASN A 40 0.66 4.00 10.14
CA ASN A 40 -0.62 3.54 10.69
C ASN A 40 -1.08 2.17 10.17
N ALA A 41 -0.25 1.51 9.35
CA ALA A 41 -0.54 0.26 8.66
C ALA A 41 -1.73 0.33 7.66
N GLU A 42 -2.08 1.50 7.17
CA GLU A 42 -3.15 1.66 6.19
C GLU A 42 -2.74 1.12 4.82
N CYS A 43 -3.60 0.31 4.21
CA CYS A 43 -3.45 -0.03 2.80
C CYS A 43 -3.87 1.18 1.97
N VAL A 44 -2.90 1.84 1.35
CA VAL A 44 -3.10 3.08 0.59
C VAL A 44 -3.46 2.83 -0.88
N GLY A 45 -3.19 1.63 -1.36
CA GLY A 45 -3.56 1.19 -2.71
C GLY A 45 -3.36 -0.31 -2.87
N TRP A 46 -4.11 -0.89 -3.81
CA TRP A 46 -4.03 -2.31 -4.13
C TRP A 46 -4.43 -2.58 -5.58
N HIS A 47 -3.95 -3.68 -6.15
CA HIS A 47 -4.27 -4.07 -7.52
C HIS A 47 -4.31 -5.58 -7.67
N VAL A 48 -5.26 -6.09 -8.46
CA VAL A 48 -5.39 -7.51 -8.80
C VAL A 48 -5.36 -7.68 -10.31
N THR A 49 -4.45 -8.53 -10.79
CA THR A 49 -4.20 -8.70 -12.22
C THR A 49 -3.65 -10.09 -12.56
N LYS A 50 -3.78 -10.50 -13.82
CA LYS A 50 -3.16 -11.74 -14.35
C LYS A 50 -1.64 -11.61 -14.52
N HIS A 51 -1.14 -10.42 -14.80
CA HIS A 51 0.27 -10.19 -15.12
C HIS A 51 0.96 -9.40 -14.00
N GLY A 52 1.98 -10.01 -13.40
CA GLY A 52 2.76 -9.40 -12.32
C GLY A 52 3.93 -8.59 -12.86
N ASP A 53 3.65 -7.64 -13.74
CA ASP A 53 4.66 -6.81 -14.38
C ASP A 53 4.89 -5.47 -13.65
N ARG A 54 5.77 -4.64 -14.22
CA ARG A 54 6.12 -3.32 -13.71
C ARG A 54 4.95 -2.34 -13.64
N TYR A 55 3.97 -2.47 -14.53
CA TYR A 55 2.79 -1.61 -14.56
C TYR A 55 1.83 -1.99 -13.42
N ALA A 56 1.60 -3.28 -13.24
CA ALA A 56 0.80 -3.81 -12.16
C ALA A 56 1.38 -3.45 -10.78
N ALA A 57 2.71 -3.48 -10.62
CA ALA A 57 3.38 -3.11 -9.40
C ALA A 57 3.29 -1.61 -9.08
N LEU A 58 3.18 -0.74 -10.10
CA LEU A 58 3.00 0.70 -9.95
C LEU A 58 1.58 1.09 -9.51
N GLU A 59 0.58 0.30 -9.89
CA GLU A 59 -0.83 0.65 -9.70
C GLU A 59 -1.20 0.97 -8.24
N PRO A 60 -0.82 0.15 -7.22
CA PRO A 60 -1.10 0.48 -5.82
C PRO A 60 -0.44 1.77 -5.36
N ILE A 61 0.76 2.07 -5.88
CA ILE A 61 1.50 3.29 -5.54
C ILE A 61 0.79 4.50 -6.13
N SER A 62 0.39 4.40 -7.41
CA SER A 62 -0.36 5.44 -8.12
C SER A 62 -1.67 5.78 -7.41
N GLN A 63 -2.42 4.75 -7.00
CA GLN A 63 -3.66 4.94 -6.21
C GLN A 63 -3.38 5.65 -4.89
N GLY A 64 -2.36 5.23 -4.16
CA GLY A 64 -1.96 5.87 -2.91
C GLY A 64 -1.56 7.33 -3.10
N VAL A 65 -0.78 7.62 -4.15
CA VAL A 65 -0.37 8.99 -4.51
C VAL A 65 -1.61 9.83 -4.83
N LEU A 66 -2.49 9.35 -5.70
CA LEU A 66 -3.71 10.08 -6.05
C LEU A 66 -4.61 10.34 -4.84
N ASN A 67 -4.82 9.31 -3.99
CA ASN A 67 -5.70 9.41 -2.83
C ASN A 67 -5.16 10.34 -1.74
N GLN A 68 -3.83 10.41 -1.56
CA GLN A 68 -3.23 11.20 -0.50
C GLN A 68 -2.83 12.61 -0.94
N TYR A 69 -2.50 12.80 -2.21
CA TYR A 69 -1.99 14.07 -2.72
C TYR A 69 -2.95 14.74 -3.72
N GLU A 70 -4.06 14.06 -4.06
CA GLU A 70 -5.08 14.56 -5.02
C GLU A 70 -4.51 14.89 -6.41
N SER A 71 -3.32 14.37 -6.71
CA SER A 71 -2.57 14.63 -7.94
C SER A 71 -1.57 13.52 -8.21
N VAL A 72 -1.15 13.39 -9.46
CA VAL A 72 -0.06 12.52 -9.91
C VAL A 72 1.06 13.32 -10.62
N ALA A 73 1.16 14.62 -10.33
CA ALA A 73 2.15 15.50 -10.91
C ALA A 73 3.59 15.18 -10.46
N ALA A 74 4.56 15.77 -11.15
CA ALA A 74 5.96 15.66 -10.76
C ALA A 74 6.17 16.18 -9.33
N ASP A 75 6.99 15.47 -8.57
CA ASP A 75 7.39 15.81 -7.20
C ASP A 75 6.23 15.93 -6.18
N VAL A 76 5.02 15.49 -6.53
CA VAL A 76 3.83 15.62 -5.68
C VAL A 76 3.99 14.91 -4.32
N ALA A 77 4.71 13.80 -4.30
CA ALA A 77 5.00 13.01 -3.11
C ALA A 77 6.46 13.19 -2.62
N ARG A 78 7.03 14.37 -2.83
CA ARG A 78 8.42 14.67 -2.43
C ARG A 78 8.61 14.44 -0.92
N GLY A 79 9.61 13.62 -0.58
CA GLY A 79 9.94 13.24 0.79
C GLY A 79 9.38 11.89 1.22
N LEU A 80 8.40 11.34 0.50
CA LEU A 80 7.94 9.98 0.71
C LEU A 80 9.06 8.98 0.37
N ARG A 81 9.15 7.92 1.15
CA ARG A 81 10.05 6.78 0.89
C ARG A 81 9.21 5.54 0.56
N LEU A 82 9.65 4.76 -0.41
CA LEU A 82 9.04 3.49 -0.78
C LEU A 82 10.00 2.34 -0.49
N ARG A 83 9.56 1.39 0.31
CA ARG A 83 10.25 0.12 0.55
C ARG A 83 9.66 -0.97 -0.33
N MET A 84 10.52 -1.76 -0.93
CA MET A 84 10.15 -2.86 -1.82
C MET A 84 11.20 -3.96 -1.73
N ASP A 85 10.83 -5.16 -2.11
CA ASP A 85 11.74 -6.28 -2.27
C ASP A 85 12.55 -6.18 -3.58
N HIS A 86 13.36 -7.19 -3.88
CA HIS A 86 14.13 -7.31 -5.10
C HIS A 86 13.36 -8.00 -6.23
N GLY A 87 12.03 -7.99 -6.20
CA GLY A 87 11.21 -8.52 -7.29
C GLY A 87 11.52 -7.82 -8.62
N SER A 88 11.66 -8.58 -9.70
CA SER A 88 12.04 -8.05 -11.02
C SER A 88 11.16 -6.92 -11.52
N GLN A 89 9.87 -6.90 -11.15
CA GLN A 89 8.92 -5.85 -11.49
C GLN A 89 9.31 -4.48 -10.91
N TYR A 90 9.96 -4.44 -9.72
CA TYR A 90 10.39 -3.22 -9.05
C TYR A 90 11.76 -2.70 -9.52
N LEU A 91 12.57 -3.57 -10.16
CA LEU A 91 13.91 -3.22 -10.61
C LEU A 91 13.95 -2.61 -12.02
N THR A 92 12.81 -2.48 -12.67
CA THR A 92 12.74 -1.93 -14.04
C THR A 92 12.92 -0.42 -14.05
N ASP A 93 13.59 0.11 -15.08
CA ASP A 93 13.74 1.55 -15.26
C ASP A 93 12.39 2.28 -15.30
N HIS A 94 11.38 1.65 -15.91
CA HIS A 94 10.04 2.22 -15.97
C HIS A 94 9.45 2.44 -14.58
N PHE A 95 9.51 1.43 -13.69
CA PHE A 95 9.02 1.54 -12.32
C PHE A 95 9.80 2.62 -11.56
N LEU A 96 11.13 2.54 -11.57
CA LEU A 96 11.99 3.45 -10.82
C LEU A 96 11.86 4.90 -11.30
N ASN A 97 11.74 5.12 -12.62
CA ASN A 97 11.57 6.46 -13.18
C ASN A 97 10.21 7.06 -12.81
N GLN A 98 9.14 6.25 -12.82
CA GLN A 98 7.80 6.73 -12.44
C GLN A 98 7.75 7.08 -10.95
N VAL A 99 8.30 6.26 -10.08
CA VAL A 99 8.37 6.52 -8.64
C VAL A 99 9.20 7.79 -8.36
N ARG A 100 10.33 7.94 -9.06
CA ARG A 100 11.18 9.15 -8.98
C ARG A 100 10.48 10.38 -9.51
N PHE A 101 9.68 10.27 -10.58
CA PHE A 101 8.88 11.37 -11.12
C PHE A 101 7.92 11.94 -10.07
N TRP A 102 7.32 11.11 -9.24
CA TRP A 102 6.48 11.57 -8.11
C TRP A 102 7.29 12.15 -6.94
N GLY A 103 8.61 12.15 -6.99
CA GLY A 103 9.49 12.62 -5.92
C GLY A 103 9.70 11.61 -4.78
N ILE A 104 9.26 10.36 -4.97
CA ILE A 104 9.39 9.29 -3.99
C ILE A 104 10.81 8.72 -4.03
N LYS A 105 11.44 8.58 -2.87
CA LYS A 105 12.75 7.94 -2.72
C LYS A 105 12.56 6.43 -2.52
N THR A 106 13.23 5.64 -3.35
CA THR A 106 13.20 4.18 -3.24
C THR A 106 14.25 3.68 -2.24
N ASN A 107 13.86 2.75 -1.39
CA ASN A 107 14.74 1.98 -0.51
C ASN A 107 14.48 0.50 -0.76
N PHE A 108 15.49 -0.21 -1.26
CA PHE A 108 15.44 -1.67 -1.32
C PHE A 108 15.60 -2.24 0.09
N ALA A 109 14.77 -3.21 0.45
CA ALA A 109 14.96 -3.97 1.66
C ALA A 109 16.31 -4.70 1.56
N PHE A 110 17.25 -4.39 2.47
CA PHE A 110 18.51 -5.11 2.51
C PHE A 110 18.26 -6.57 2.84
N VAL A 111 18.92 -7.47 2.11
CA VAL A 111 18.85 -8.94 2.32
C VAL A 111 19.22 -9.33 3.76
N GLU A 112 19.96 -8.48 4.47
CA GLU A 112 20.43 -8.72 5.85
C GLU A 112 19.51 -8.11 6.94
N GLN A 113 18.46 -7.37 6.57
CA GLN A 113 17.50 -6.81 7.53
C GLN A 113 16.05 -7.11 7.10
N PRO A 114 15.56 -8.32 7.31
CA PRO A 114 14.20 -8.72 6.91
C PRO A 114 13.08 -7.88 7.57
N GLN A 115 13.38 -7.18 8.65
CA GLN A 115 12.39 -6.33 9.35
C GLN A 115 12.00 -5.04 8.59
N THR A 116 12.68 -4.70 7.49
CA THR A 116 12.48 -3.43 6.80
C THR A 116 11.16 -3.32 6.03
N ASN A 117 10.54 -4.44 5.60
CA ASN A 117 9.22 -4.46 4.94
C ASN A 117 8.12 -5.17 5.75
N GLY A 118 8.36 -5.42 7.03
CA GLY A 118 7.50 -6.23 7.90
C GLY A 118 6.05 -5.75 8.02
N VAL A 119 5.75 -4.47 7.72
CA VAL A 119 4.36 -3.96 7.73
C VAL A 119 3.60 -4.45 6.50
N ALA A 120 4.19 -4.39 5.30
CA ALA A 120 3.58 -4.90 4.08
C ALA A 120 3.46 -6.43 4.11
N GLU A 121 4.48 -7.13 4.63
CA GLU A 121 4.44 -8.59 4.82
C GLU A 121 3.35 -9.01 5.79
N ARG A 122 3.20 -8.31 6.91
CA ARG A 122 2.12 -8.57 7.89
C ARG A 122 0.74 -8.32 7.28
N PHE A 123 0.59 -7.24 6.53
CA PHE A 123 -0.64 -6.95 5.80
C PHE A 123 -0.98 -8.09 4.83
N ASN A 124 -0.03 -8.52 4.00
CA ASN A 124 -0.23 -9.63 3.05
C ASN A 124 -0.56 -10.95 3.74
N ARG A 125 0.05 -11.23 4.90
CA ARG A 125 -0.32 -12.39 5.72
C ARG A 125 -1.78 -12.30 6.17
N THR A 126 -2.18 -11.17 6.74
CA THR A 126 -3.55 -10.93 7.20
C THR A 126 -4.55 -11.02 6.06
N LEU A 127 -4.22 -10.43 4.89
CA LEU A 127 -5.03 -10.56 3.67
C LEU A 127 -5.24 -12.03 3.29
N LYS A 128 -4.17 -12.83 3.27
CA LYS A 128 -4.27 -14.26 2.93
C LYS A 128 -5.13 -15.01 3.92
N GLU A 129 -4.91 -14.81 5.22
CA GLU A 129 -5.64 -15.52 6.29
C GLU A 129 -7.13 -15.15 6.33
N GLN A 130 -7.47 -13.88 6.08
CA GLN A 130 -8.84 -13.38 6.22
C GLN A 130 -9.65 -13.43 4.94
N ALA A 131 -9.02 -13.29 3.79
CA ALA A 131 -9.72 -13.10 2.52
C ALA A 131 -9.43 -14.17 1.46
N ILE A 132 -8.32 -14.92 1.57
CA ILE A 132 -7.88 -15.84 0.52
C ILE A 132 -7.95 -17.30 0.95
N TYR A 133 -7.34 -17.65 2.08
CA TYR A 133 -7.26 -19.05 2.49
C TYR A 133 -8.63 -19.66 2.77
N GLY A 134 -8.80 -20.94 2.40
CA GLY A 134 -10.06 -21.66 2.53
C GLY A 134 -11.15 -21.26 1.53
N ARG A 135 -10.84 -20.41 0.54
CA ARG A 135 -11.78 -19.99 -0.50
C ARG A 135 -11.35 -20.51 -1.88
N ILE A 136 -12.34 -20.78 -2.72
CA ILE A 136 -12.14 -21.12 -4.13
C ILE A 136 -12.61 -19.92 -4.95
N PHE A 137 -11.70 -19.37 -5.76
CA PHE A 137 -11.99 -18.28 -6.67
C PHE A 137 -12.14 -18.80 -8.09
N ARG A 138 -13.18 -18.39 -8.78
CA ARG A 138 -13.38 -18.76 -10.18
C ARG A 138 -12.53 -17.92 -11.10
N SER A 139 -12.49 -16.62 -10.88
CA SER A 139 -11.88 -15.65 -11.78
C SER A 139 -11.05 -14.59 -11.03
N THR A 140 -10.27 -13.82 -11.78
CA THR A 140 -9.58 -12.61 -11.30
C THR A 140 -10.53 -11.64 -10.63
N GLU A 141 -11.77 -11.52 -11.15
CA GLU A 141 -12.77 -10.60 -10.62
C GLU A 141 -13.26 -11.02 -9.22
N ASP A 142 -13.36 -12.33 -8.98
CA ASP A 142 -13.71 -12.84 -7.63
C ASP A 142 -12.63 -12.49 -6.61
N VAL A 143 -11.36 -12.63 -7.00
CA VAL A 143 -10.22 -12.19 -6.16
C VAL A 143 -10.28 -10.68 -5.92
N ARG A 144 -10.54 -9.89 -6.96
CA ARG A 144 -10.63 -8.42 -6.86
C ARG A 144 -11.71 -7.99 -5.87
N ARG A 145 -12.90 -8.60 -5.93
CA ARG A 145 -13.99 -8.31 -4.98
C ARG A 145 -13.62 -8.70 -3.55
N ALA A 146 -13.00 -9.85 -3.36
CA ALA A 146 -12.58 -10.30 -2.02
C ALA A 146 -11.50 -9.40 -1.41
N VAL A 147 -10.50 -9.02 -2.21
CA VAL A 147 -9.43 -8.10 -1.79
C VAL A 147 -10.00 -6.72 -1.49
N GLY A 148 -10.84 -6.17 -2.38
CA GLY A 148 -11.45 -4.85 -2.18
C GLY A 148 -12.27 -4.77 -0.90
N LYS A 149 -13.12 -5.78 -0.65
CA LYS A 149 -13.89 -5.88 0.59
C LYS A 149 -12.96 -5.97 1.81
N PHE A 150 -11.94 -6.81 1.74
CA PHE A 150 -10.98 -6.95 2.84
C PHE A 150 -10.26 -5.63 3.13
N VAL A 151 -9.75 -4.92 2.11
CA VAL A 151 -9.03 -3.65 2.29
C VAL A 151 -9.93 -2.60 2.93
N GLU A 152 -11.19 -2.50 2.51
CA GLU A 152 -12.15 -1.56 3.11
C GLU A 152 -12.40 -1.89 4.58
N ASP A 153 -12.70 -3.16 4.88
CA ASP A 153 -12.94 -3.63 6.25
C ASP A 153 -11.67 -3.48 7.13
N TYR A 154 -10.49 -3.78 6.57
CA TYR A 154 -9.20 -3.65 7.24
C TYR A 154 -8.91 -2.18 7.60
N ASN A 155 -8.97 -1.29 6.65
CA ASN A 155 -8.69 0.12 6.91
C ASN A 155 -9.70 0.75 7.89
N ALA A 156 -10.95 0.34 7.84
CA ALA A 156 -12.01 0.90 8.67
C ALA A 156 -12.08 0.30 10.09
N HIS A 157 -11.80 -1.00 10.24
CA HIS A 157 -12.15 -1.71 11.47
C HIS A 157 -11.02 -2.55 12.08
N TRP A 158 -9.95 -2.92 11.33
CA TRP A 158 -8.89 -3.78 11.86
C TRP A 158 -8.13 -3.09 12.98
N ARG A 159 -8.07 -3.75 14.14
CA ARG A 159 -7.39 -3.19 15.33
C ARG A 159 -5.89 -3.41 15.23
N VAL A 160 -5.14 -2.33 15.17
CA VAL A 160 -3.67 -2.34 15.03
C VAL A 160 -3.04 -1.92 16.35
N GLU A 161 -2.29 -2.83 16.97
CA GLU A 161 -1.68 -2.62 18.30
C GLU A 161 -0.82 -1.35 18.36
N LYS A 162 0.06 -1.15 17.38
CA LYS A 162 0.93 0.05 17.32
C LYS A 162 0.16 1.37 17.20
N ASN A 163 -1.11 1.33 16.80
CA ASN A 163 -2.01 2.49 16.74
C ASN A 163 -2.80 2.69 18.04
N GLY A 164 -2.42 2.00 19.13
CA GLY A 164 -3.25 1.97 20.35
C GLY A 164 -4.59 1.28 20.13
N PHE A 165 -4.60 0.22 19.30
CA PHE A 165 -5.80 -0.52 18.91
C PHE A 165 -6.84 0.29 18.11
N LEU A 166 -6.46 1.44 17.57
CA LEU A 166 -7.25 2.12 16.54
C LEU A 166 -7.08 1.40 15.20
N SER A 167 -8.11 1.50 14.36
CA SER A 167 -7.96 1.08 12.97
C SER A 167 -7.05 2.04 12.19
N PRO A 168 -6.49 1.64 11.04
CA PRO A 168 -5.68 2.54 10.21
C PRO A 168 -6.37 3.88 9.93
N ARG A 169 -7.65 3.86 9.55
CA ARG A 169 -8.45 5.06 9.27
C ARG A 169 -8.70 5.90 10.52
N GLN A 170 -9.01 5.28 11.66
CA GLN A 170 -9.19 5.98 12.93
C GLN A 170 -7.88 6.64 13.40
N ALA A 171 -6.75 5.97 13.26
CA ALA A 171 -5.46 6.55 13.60
C ALA A 171 -5.13 7.77 12.74
N ARG A 172 -5.43 7.72 11.45
CA ARG A 172 -5.28 8.86 10.53
C ARG A 172 -6.18 10.03 10.94
N GLN A 173 -7.44 9.75 11.23
CA GLN A 173 -8.40 10.78 11.65
C GLN A 173 -7.99 11.46 12.96
N ALA A 174 -7.66 10.68 13.99
CA ALA A 174 -7.23 11.21 15.29
C ALA A 174 -6.00 12.11 15.16
N TRP A 175 -5.09 11.77 14.26
CA TRP A 175 -3.92 12.59 13.99
C TRP A 175 -4.27 13.94 13.34
N PHE A 176 -5.18 13.98 12.36
CA PHE A 176 -5.64 15.24 11.77
C PHE A 176 -6.37 16.13 12.76
N GLU A 177 -7.18 15.54 13.64
CA GLU A 177 -7.88 16.26 14.71
C GLU A 177 -6.89 16.90 15.68
N ALA A 178 -5.85 16.17 16.10
CA ALA A 178 -4.79 16.69 16.97
C ALA A 178 -4.03 17.86 16.36
N LEU A 179 -3.72 17.80 15.04
CA LEU A 179 -3.08 18.91 14.33
C LEU A 179 -3.96 20.15 14.26
N SER A 180 -5.26 19.95 14.03
CA SER A 180 -6.20 21.06 13.90
C SER A 180 -6.35 21.79 15.24
N GLN A 181 -6.30 21.05 16.37
CA GLN A 181 -6.33 21.62 17.73
C GLN A 181 -5.05 22.38 18.08
N GLN A 182 -3.89 21.96 17.57
CA GLN A 182 -2.60 22.66 17.80
C GLN A 182 -2.46 23.95 16.97
N ALA A 183 -3.26 24.09 15.93
CA ALA A 183 -3.22 25.25 15.02
C ALA A 183 -4.27 26.32 15.35
N ALA A 184 -5.14 26.06 16.34
CA ALA A 184 -6.17 26.98 16.86
C ALA A 184 -5.72 27.70 18.13
#